data_5d7b3aae8c28120145c4429af9ba34a0
#
_entry.id   5d7b3aae8c28120145c4429af9ba34a0
#
_cell.length_a   1.000
_cell.length_b   1.000
_cell.length_c   1.000
_cell.angle_alpha   90.00
_cell.angle_beta   90.00
_cell.angle_gamma   90.00
#
_symmetry.space_group_name_H-M   'P 1'
#
loop_
_entity.id
_entity.type
_entity.pdbx_description
1 polymer ?
#
loop_
_entity_poly.entity_id
_entity_poly.type
_entity_poly.pdbx_seq_one_letter_code
_entity_poly.pdbx_strand_id
1 'polypeptide(L)'
;MTPTRIAHVGIAVKSIDALIPFYRDVLSLSDAPLDDSDGARIAGFVAGDALVELLEPKDAGSPIAKFLEKRGPGIHHICFTVDDLDATLARCRQAGITLIDETPRLGAEGKRIAFLHPKSTGGILIELSEY
;
A
#
# COMPACT_ATOMS: atom_id res chain seq x y z
N MET A 1 6.77 -21.50 -9.71
CA MET A 1 5.86 -20.53 -9.05
C MET A 1 6.67 -19.43 -8.41
N THR A 2 6.34 -18.18 -8.69
CA THR A 2 7.01 -17.04 -8.08
C THR A 2 6.49 -16.86 -6.65
N PRO A 3 7.36 -16.77 -5.65
CA PRO A 3 6.90 -16.65 -4.26
C PRO A 3 6.20 -15.32 -4.00
N THR A 4 5.29 -15.32 -3.06
CA THR A 4 4.67 -14.11 -2.54
C THR A 4 5.73 -13.26 -1.84
N ARG A 5 5.72 -11.96 -2.10
CA ARG A 5 6.66 -11.04 -1.46
C ARG A 5 5.98 -9.72 -1.13
N ILE A 6 6.58 -8.96 -0.22
CA ILE A 6 6.13 -7.60 0.04
C ILE A 6 6.58 -6.72 -1.12
N ALA A 7 5.61 -6.07 -1.78
CA ALA A 7 5.89 -5.10 -2.84
C ALA A 7 6.16 -3.73 -2.25
N HIS A 8 5.30 -3.27 -1.33
CA HIS A 8 5.51 -2.00 -0.66
C HIS A 8 4.75 -1.93 0.66
N VAL A 9 5.20 -1.00 1.50
CA VAL A 9 4.51 -0.60 2.72
C VAL A 9 4.10 0.85 2.55
N GLY A 10 2.81 1.13 2.64
CA GLY A 10 2.27 2.49 2.55
C GLY A 10 2.09 3.08 3.94
N ILE A 11 2.67 4.25 4.17
CA ILE A 11 2.65 4.95 5.46
C ILE A 11 1.97 6.30 5.29
N ALA A 12 0.89 6.51 6.03
CA ALA A 12 0.20 7.80 6.05
C ALA A 12 0.97 8.77 6.91
N VAL A 13 1.29 9.94 6.36
CA VAL A 13 2.09 10.96 7.04
C VAL A 13 1.45 12.33 6.87
N LYS A 14 1.72 13.22 7.80
CA LYS A 14 1.25 14.60 7.72
C LYS A 14 2.08 15.43 6.75
N SER A 15 3.38 15.14 6.65
CA SER A 15 4.31 15.87 5.78
C SER A 15 5.38 14.93 5.26
N ILE A 16 5.39 14.74 3.94
CA ILE A 16 6.46 13.99 3.27
C ILE A 16 7.78 14.72 3.45
N ASP A 17 7.79 16.04 3.26
CA ASP A 17 9.02 16.83 3.33
C ASP A 17 9.71 16.72 4.68
N ALA A 18 8.95 16.60 5.77
CA ALA A 18 9.52 16.46 7.10
C ALA A 18 10.23 15.12 7.32
N LEU A 19 9.87 14.09 6.54
CA LEU A 19 10.40 12.72 6.71
C LEU A 19 11.47 12.34 5.69
N ILE A 20 11.58 13.06 4.59
CA ILE A 20 12.61 12.79 3.57
C ILE A 20 14.01 12.70 4.18
N PRO A 21 14.45 13.60 5.08
CA PRO A 21 15.79 13.49 5.66
C PRO A 21 16.04 12.15 6.36
N PHE A 22 15.03 11.59 7.03
CA PHE A 22 15.19 10.30 7.68
C PHE A 22 15.40 9.17 6.67
N TYR A 23 14.50 9.07 5.68
CA TYR A 23 14.56 7.94 4.74
C TYR A 23 15.71 8.07 3.75
N ARG A 24 15.95 9.27 3.25
CA ARG A 24 16.98 9.50 2.23
C ARG A 24 18.37 9.65 2.82
N ASP A 25 18.50 10.43 3.89
CA ASP A 25 19.83 10.81 4.40
C ASP A 25 20.29 9.90 5.53
N VAL A 26 19.42 9.56 6.49
CA VAL A 26 19.78 8.70 7.62
C VAL A 26 19.82 7.23 7.18
N LEU A 27 18.76 6.74 6.54
CA LEU A 27 18.71 5.35 6.06
C LEU A 27 19.38 5.13 4.73
N SER A 28 19.72 6.20 4.00
CA SER A 28 20.39 6.15 2.69
C SER A 28 19.59 5.37 1.63
N LEU A 29 18.26 5.46 1.68
CA LEU A 29 17.42 4.81 0.69
C LEU A 29 17.39 5.61 -0.61
N SER A 30 17.39 4.90 -1.73
CA SER A 30 17.25 5.53 -3.04
C SER A 30 15.80 5.91 -3.31
N ASP A 31 15.59 7.02 -4.00
CA ASP A 31 14.24 7.44 -4.41
C ASP A 31 13.67 6.46 -5.43
N ALA A 32 12.37 6.15 -5.29
CA ALA A 32 11.60 5.43 -6.28
C ALA A 32 10.54 6.40 -6.83
N PRO A 33 10.66 6.84 -8.11
CA PRO A 33 9.68 7.77 -8.68
C PRO A 33 8.31 7.11 -8.76
N LEU A 34 7.31 7.74 -8.15
CA LEU A 34 5.93 7.27 -8.16
C LEU A 34 5.00 8.43 -8.46
N ASP A 35 3.93 8.13 -9.21
CA ASP A 35 2.88 9.11 -9.48
C ASP A 35 1.95 9.24 -8.28
N ASP A 36 1.45 10.45 -8.05
CA ASP A 36 0.42 10.67 -7.05
C ASP A 36 -0.86 9.93 -7.44
N SER A 37 -1.61 9.45 -6.46
CA SER A 37 -2.87 8.77 -6.74
C SER A 37 -3.82 8.84 -5.54
N ASP A 38 -5.11 8.63 -5.82
CA ASP A 38 -6.18 8.53 -4.80
C ASP A 38 -6.20 9.71 -3.82
N GLY A 39 -5.94 10.91 -4.32
CA GLY A 39 -5.96 12.11 -3.49
C GLY A 39 -4.77 12.25 -2.57
N ALA A 40 -3.69 11.53 -2.82
CA ALA A 40 -2.47 11.59 -2.03
C ALA A 40 -1.25 11.95 -2.88
N ARG A 41 -0.36 12.74 -2.30
CA ARG A 41 1.01 12.84 -2.80
C ARG A 41 1.76 11.61 -2.31
N ILE A 42 2.59 11.04 -3.16
CA ILE A 42 3.33 9.81 -2.85
C ILE A 42 4.81 10.03 -3.05
N ALA A 43 5.60 9.71 -2.03
CA ALA A 43 7.06 9.64 -2.15
C ALA A 43 7.50 8.20 -1.89
N GLY A 44 8.21 7.61 -2.84
CA GLY A 44 8.68 6.24 -2.74
C GLY A 44 10.18 6.15 -2.49
N PHE A 45 10.57 5.14 -1.73
CA PHE A 45 11.97 4.82 -1.45
C PHE A 45 12.19 3.33 -1.63
N VAL A 46 13.33 2.97 -2.22
CA VAL A 46 13.71 1.57 -2.42
C VAL A 46 14.34 1.04 -1.14
N ALA A 47 13.76 -0.01 -0.59
CA ALA A 47 14.26 -0.69 0.60
C ALA A 47 14.44 -2.18 0.28
N GLY A 48 15.60 -2.54 -0.29
CA GLY A 48 15.83 -3.89 -0.77
C GLY A 48 14.90 -4.24 -1.93
N ASP A 49 14.13 -5.30 -1.79
CA ASP A 49 13.18 -5.75 -2.80
C ASP A 49 11.80 -5.12 -2.66
N ALA A 50 11.60 -4.27 -1.67
CA ALA A 50 10.31 -3.63 -1.41
C ALA A 50 10.46 -2.11 -1.48
N LEU A 51 9.31 -1.43 -1.60
CA LEU A 51 9.28 0.03 -1.52
C LEU A 51 8.65 0.46 -0.20
N VAL A 52 9.12 1.59 0.31
CA VAL A 52 8.41 2.34 1.35
C VAL A 52 7.76 3.53 0.65
N GLU A 53 6.44 3.67 0.82
CA GLU A 53 5.69 4.76 0.21
C GLU A 53 5.12 5.66 1.29
N LEU A 54 5.48 6.94 1.25
CA LEU A 54 4.91 7.93 2.16
C LEU A 54 3.71 8.58 1.46
N LEU A 55 2.57 8.59 2.13
CA LEU A 55 1.31 9.05 1.57
C LEU A 55 0.86 10.30 2.34
N GLU A 56 0.82 11.44 1.66
CA GLU A 56 0.39 12.71 2.26
C GLU A 56 -0.92 13.13 1.58
N PRO A 57 -1.97 13.51 2.36
CA PRO A 57 -3.24 13.88 1.75
C PRO A 57 -3.12 15.19 0.97
N LYS A 58 -3.75 15.26 -0.20
CA LYS A 58 -3.84 16.49 -0.98
C LYS A 58 -4.95 17.40 -0.50
N ASP A 59 -5.99 16.83 0.09
CA ASP A 59 -7.13 17.59 0.61
C ASP A 59 -7.80 16.81 1.75
N ALA A 60 -8.72 17.48 2.46
CA ALA A 60 -9.40 16.93 3.62
C ALA A 60 -10.35 15.76 3.28
N GLY A 61 -10.75 15.63 2.03
CA GLY A 61 -11.66 14.57 1.60
C GLY A 61 -10.97 13.28 1.19
N SER A 62 -9.62 13.25 1.14
CA SER A 62 -8.90 12.07 0.68
C SER A 62 -8.98 10.93 1.71
N PRO A 63 -8.86 9.67 1.26
CA PRO A 63 -8.81 8.53 2.18
C PRO A 63 -7.67 8.63 3.20
N ILE A 64 -6.53 9.20 2.80
CA ILE A 64 -5.38 9.36 3.69
C ILE A 64 -5.67 10.40 4.78
N ALA A 65 -6.36 11.50 4.43
CA ALA A 65 -6.75 12.49 5.42
C ALA A 65 -7.68 11.89 6.46
N LYS A 66 -8.63 11.06 6.02
CA LYS A 66 -9.55 10.37 6.93
C LYS A 66 -8.84 9.38 7.83
N PHE A 67 -7.85 8.67 7.30
CA PHE A 67 -7.03 7.76 8.09
C PHE A 67 -6.26 8.51 9.17
N LEU A 68 -5.60 9.63 8.81
CA LEU A 68 -4.84 10.44 9.75
C LEU A 68 -5.73 11.01 10.85
N GLU A 69 -6.95 11.42 10.50
CA GLU A 69 -7.91 11.95 11.48
C GLU A 69 -8.31 10.89 12.50
N LYS A 70 -8.55 9.65 12.04
CA LYS A 70 -8.99 8.57 12.92
C LYS A 70 -7.86 7.92 13.71
N ARG A 71 -6.69 7.74 13.10
CA ARG A 71 -5.62 6.92 13.67
C ARG A 71 -4.31 7.65 13.88
N GLY A 72 -4.17 8.86 13.32
CA GLY A 72 -2.88 9.53 13.28
C GLY A 72 -1.92 8.89 12.26
N PRO A 73 -0.68 9.40 12.17
CA PRO A 73 0.32 8.83 11.25
C PRO A 73 0.64 7.38 11.57
N GLY A 74 0.85 6.58 10.54
CA GLY A 74 1.21 5.18 10.71
C GLY A 74 1.05 4.38 9.44
N ILE A 75 1.25 3.08 9.54
CA ILE A 75 1.10 2.19 8.39
C ILE A 75 -0.35 2.19 7.94
N HIS A 76 -0.56 2.56 6.67
CA HIS A 76 -1.88 2.57 6.06
C HIS A 76 -2.19 1.22 5.42
N HIS A 77 -1.24 0.67 4.68
CA HIS A 77 -1.42 -0.64 4.04
C HIS A 77 -0.09 -1.31 3.76
N ILE A 78 -0.17 -2.62 3.53
CA ILE A 78 0.95 -3.43 3.04
C ILE A 78 0.47 -4.10 1.76
N CYS A 79 1.28 -4.02 0.71
CA CYS A 79 1.01 -4.69 -0.56
C CYS A 79 1.88 -5.92 -0.70
N PHE A 80 1.23 -7.05 -0.98
CA PHE A 80 1.92 -8.29 -1.33
C PHE A 80 1.72 -8.56 -2.82
N THR A 81 2.80 -8.90 -3.51
CA THR A 81 2.71 -9.36 -4.89
C THR A 81 2.59 -10.87 -4.90
N VAL A 82 1.60 -11.37 -5.62
CA VAL A 82 1.32 -12.79 -5.74
C VAL A 82 1.43 -13.24 -7.19
N ASP A 83 1.61 -14.54 -7.39
CA ASP A 83 1.77 -15.11 -8.73
C ASP A 83 0.43 -15.21 -9.49
N ASP A 84 -0.63 -15.59 -8.79
CA ASP A 84 -1.96 -15.75 -9.37
C ASP A 84 -2.98 -15.08 -8.45
N LEU A 85 -3.42 -13.88 -8.83
CA LEU A 85 -4.32 -13.09 -8.00
C LEU A 85 -5.70 -13.73 -7.88
N ASP A 86 -6.24 -14.27 -8.99
CA ASP A 86 -7.55 -14.91 -8.95
C ASP A 86 -7.56 -16.11 -8.01
N ALA A 87 -6.53 -16.95 -8.08
CA ALA A 87 -6.39 -18.10 -7.20
C ALA A 87 -6.22 -17.67 -5.74
N THR A 88 -5.48 -16.60 -5.49
CA THR A 88 -5.29 -16.08 -4.14
C THR A 88 -6.61 -15.57 -3.56
N LEU A 89 -7.40 -14.84 -4.35
CA LEU A 89 -8.71 -14.36 -3.91
C LEU A 89 -9.67 -15.53 -3.63
N ALA A 90 -9.62 -16.60 -4.43
CA ALA A 90 -10.41 -17.79 -4.17
C ALA A 90 -10.04 -18.42 -2.81
N ARG A 91 -8.75 -18.49 -2.51
CA ARG A 91 -8.30 -19.00 -1.19
C ARG A 91 -8.75 -18.08 -0.05
N CYS A 92 -8.74 -16.76 -0.29
CA CYS A 92 -9.25 -15.83 0.73
C CYS A 92 -10.73 -16.07 1.03
N ARG A 93 -11.55 -16.26 -0.01
CA ARG A 93 -12.98 -16.58 0.17
C ARG A 93 -13.17 -17.85 0.95
N GLN A 94 -12.42 -18.89 0.61
CA GLN A 94 -12.50 -20.18 1.30
C GLN A 94 -12.09 -20.08 2.77
N ALA A 95 -11.16 -19.18 3.08
CA ALA A 95 -10.68 -18.98 4.45
C ALA A 95 -11.56 -18.00 5.25
N GLY A 96 -12.62 -17.45 4.66
CA GLY A 96 -13.49 -16.51 5.35
C GLY A 96 -12.93 -15.08 5.42
N ILE A 97 -11.94 -14.75 4.61
CA ILE A 97 -11.37 -13.40 4.53
C ILE A 97 -12.32 -12.50 3.74
N THR A 98 -12.69 -11.37 4.32
CA THR A 98 -13.57 -10.41 3.65
C THR A 98 -12.80 -9.63 2.60
N LEU A 99 -13.28 -9.66 1.35
CA LEU A 99 -12.69 -8.92 0.25
C LEU A 99 -13.35 -7.57 0.14
N ILE A 100 -12.55 -6.51 -0.06
CA ILE A 100 -13.07 -5.21 -0.47
C ILE A 100 -13.36 -5.25 -1.96
N ASP A 101 -12.42 -5.79 -2.75
CA ASP A 101 -12.61 -6.01 -4.17
C ASP A 101 -12.90 -7.49 -4.42
N GLU A 102 -14.13 -7.80 -4.85
CA GLU A 102 -14.53 -9.17 -5.18
C GLU A 102 -13.82 -9.71 -6.41
N THR A 103 -13.48 -8.80 -7.33
CA THR A 103 -12.72 -9.12 -8.54
C THR A 103 -11.56 -8.15 -8.67
N PRO A 104 -10.46 -8.60 -9.29
CA PRO A 104 -9.31 -7.71 -9.51
C PRO A 104 -9.67 -6.49 -10.37
N ARG A 105 -9.01 -5.38 -10.08
CA ARG A 105 -9.10 -4.15 -10.87
C ARG A 105 -7.70 -3.67 -11.20
N LEU A 106 -7.57 -2.73 -12.13
CA LEU A 106 -6.27 -2.16 -12.47
C LEU A 106 -5.86 -1.13 -11.42
N GLY A 107 -4.66 -1.27 -10.90
CA GLY A 107 -4.06 -0.29 -10.00
C GLY A 107 -3.29 0.77 -10.76
N ALA A 108 -2.66 1.68 -10.00
CA ALA A 108 -1.97 2.85 -10.54
C ALA A 108 -0.84 2.50 -11.51
N GLU A 109 -0.21 1.35 -11.35
CA GLU A 109 0.91 0.93 -12.20
C GLU A 109 0.48 -0.01 -13.33
N GLY A 110 -0.82 -0.09 -13.60
CA GLY A 110 -1.35 -0.98 -14.62
C GLY A 110 -1.37 -2.46 -14.23
N LYS A 111 -1.03 -2.77 -13.01
CA LYS A 111 -1.10 -4.14 -12.48
C LYS A 111 -2.48 -4.45 -11.96
N ARG A 112 -2.87 -5.72 -12.02
CA ARG A 112 -4.12 -6.16 -11.41
C ARG A 112 -3.95 -6.16 -9.89
N ILE A 113 -4.90 -5.57 -9.19
CA ILE A 113 -4.88 -5.48 -7.72
C ILE A 113 -6.23 -5.81 -7.13
N ALA A 114 -6.23 -6.12 -5.82
CA ALA A 114 -7.43 -6.25 -5.02
C ALA A 114 -7.10 -5.96 -3.56
N PHE A 115 -8.05 -5.38 -2.82
CA PHE A 115 -7.88 -5.09 -1.41
C PHE A 115 -8.67 -6.06 -0.53
N LEU A 116 -8.09 -6.42 0.60
CA LEU A 116 -8.72 -7.24 1.64
C LEU A 116 -9.10 -6.34 2.82
N HIS A 117 -10.25 -6.63 3.43
CA HIS A 117 -10.74 -5.78 4.52
C HIS A 117 -9.91 -5.96 5.80
N PRO A 118 -9.52 -4.87 6.47
CA PRO A 118 -8.70 -4.94 7.70
C PRO A 118 -9.26 -5.82 8.80
N LYS A 119 -10.59 -5.97 8.89
CA LYS A 119 -11.19 -6.79 9.93
C LYS A 119 -10.77 -8.25 9.86
N SER A 120 -10.37 -8.73 8.69
CA SER A 120 -9.93 -10.11 8.47
C SER A 120 -8.40 -10.26 8.53
N THR A 121 -7.66 -9.18 8.62
CA THR A 121 -6.20 -9.16 8.45
C THR A 121 -5.47 -8.47 9.60
N GLY A 122 -6.07 -8.49 10.79
CA GLY A 122 -5.41 -7.96 11.98
C GLY A 122 -5.43 -6.43 12.10
N GLY A 123 -6.33 -5.75 11.38
CA GLY A 123 -6.48 -4.31 11.47
C GLY A 123 -5.64 -3.51 10.48
N ILE A 124 -4.93 -4.18 9.57
CA ILE A 124 -4.12 -3.53 8.53
C ILE A 124 -4.77 -3.79 7.18
N LEU A 125 -4.95 -2.74 6.39
CA LEU A 125 -5.42 -2.88 5.01
C LEU A 125 -4.37 -3.62 4.21
N ILE A 126 -4.76 -4.71 3.56
CA ILE A 126 -3.86 -5.51 2.72
C ILE A 126 -4.24 -5.31 1.27
N GLU A 127 -3.26 -4.96 0.47
CA GLU A 127 -3.36 -4.90 -0.98
C GLU A 127 -2.66 -6.12 -1.56
N LEU A 128 -3.29 -6.76 -2.54
CA LEU A 128 -2.66 -7.84 -3.31
C LEU A 128 -2.46 -7.33 -4.73
N SER A 129 -1.28 -7.55 -5.29
CA SER A 129 -1.00 -7.24 -6.68
C SER A 129 -0.45 -8.48 -7.37
N GLU A 130 -0.59 -8.53 -8.69
CA GLU A 130 -0.08 -9.64 -9.50
C GLU A 130 1.21 -9.21 -10.20
N TYR A 131 2.14 -10.16 -10.35
CA TYR A 131 3.37 -9.90 -11.08
C TYR A 131 3.12 -9.46 -12.51
#